data_3aacb91e6c41a7509312aab194bb8f9c
#
_entry.id   3aacb91e6c41a7509312aab194bb8f9c
#
_cell.length_a   1.000
_cell.length_b   1.000
_cell.length_c   1.000
_cell.angle_alpha   90.00
_cell.angle_beta   90.00
_cell.angle_gamma   90.00
#
_symmetry.space_group_name_H-M   'P 1'
#
loop_
_entity.id
_entity.type
_entity.pdbx_description
1 polymer ?
#
loop_
_entity_poly.entity_id
_entity_poly.type
_entity_poly.pdbx_seq_one_letter_code
_entity_poly.pdbx_strand_id
1 'polypeptide(L)'
;MNDFLFILKWYFFGRLKVGRKPRKIKALSDFNNALGSLKKGSLVIDAGANVGEFTKIFLDKGFKVHAFEPDTIAPEELKKKCEMSKQLTLHEVAVGLKNEFHKLYRYRKFDESNPYSTQGSSLLDYRSGKNKPFIEIEVIDFIEYLEKLTDKIALLKIDIEGSEIDILNRIIDLDLQKKINYIFVE
;
A
#
# COMPACT_ATOMS: atom_id res chain seq x y z
N MET A 1 -20.53 -20.47 2.03
CA MET A 1 -19.85 -20.01 3.26
C MET A 1 -18.51 -19.50 2.78
N ASN A 2 -18.37 -18.18 2.57
CA ASN A 2 -17.14 -17.61 2.04
C ASN A 2 -16.18 -17.42 3.23
N ASP A 3 -15.15 -18.26 3.27
CA ASP A 3 -14.08 -18.11 4.24
C ASP A 3 -13.29 -16.84 3.89
N PHE A 4 -13.59 -15.76 4.58
CA PHE A 4 -12.80 -14.54 4.56
C PHE A 4 -11.51 -14.82 5.33
N LEU A 5 -10.42 -15.07 4.61
CA LEU A 5 -9.11 -15.10 5.23
C LEU A 5 -8.58 -13.67 5.34
N PHE A 6 -8.85 -13.04 6.47
CA PHE A 6 -8.19 -11.79 6.85
C PHE A 6 -6.76 -12.11 7.24
N ILE A 7 -5.79 -11.75 6.42
CA ILE A 7 -4.38 -11.76 6.82
C ILE A 7 -4.06 -10.38 7.36
N LEU A 8 -4.47 -10.10 8.60
CA LEU A 8 -4.04 -8.94 9.37
C LEU A 8 -2.64 -9.21 9.89
N LYS A 9 -1.66 -8.45 9.45
CA LYS A 9 -0.33 -8.51 10.01
C LYS A 9 0.23 -7.14 10.31
N TRP A 10 0.35 -6.87 11.60
CA TRP A 10 1.11 -5.75 12.12
C TRP A 10 2.61 -5.97 11.93
N TYR A 11 3.22 -5.19 11.08
CA TYR A 11 4.64 -4.98 11.03
C TYR A 11 4.99 -3.72 11.82
N PHE A 12 5.38 -3.90 13.07
CA PHE A 12 6.07 -2.85 13.81
C PHE A 12 7.56 -2.90 13.47
N PHE A 13 8.05 -2.02 12.63
CA PHE A 13 9.44 -1.65 12.59
C PHE A 13 9.75 -0.78 13.81
N GLY A 14 10.18 -1.38 14.92
CA GLY A 14 10.52 -0.65 16.13
C GLY A 14 10.93 -1.57 17.28
N ARG A 15 12.22 -1.75 17.47
CA ARG A 15 12.90 -2.02 18.74
C ARG A 15 12.27 -2.96 19.78
N LEU A 16 12.07 -4.25 19.45
CA LEU A 16 12.06 -5.30 20.49
C LEU A 16 12.59 -6.61 19.89
N LYS A 17 13.78 -7.02 20.32
CA LYS A 17 14.59 -8.10 19.74
C LYS A 17 14.18 -9.52 20.12
N VAL A 18 13.00 -9.78 20.69
CA VAL A 18 12.67 -11.10 21.20
C VAL A 18 11.30 -11.56 20.67
N GLY A 19 11.25 -12.71 20.00
CA GLY A 19 10.00 -13.45 19.70
C GLY A 19 9.30 -13.16 18.37
N ARG A 20 9.82 -12.29 17.49
CA ARG A 20 9.12 -11.83 16.25
C ARG A 20 9.39 -12.66 14.99
N LYS A 21 10.48 -13.42 14.92
CA LYS A 21 10.86 -14.19 13.73
C LYS A 21 9.80 -15.19 13.25
N PRO A 22 9.15 -15.99 14.11
CA PRO A 22 8.17 -16.97 13.64
C PRO A 22 6.92 -16.35 13.02
N ARG A 23 6.43 -15.23 13.56
CA ARG A 23 5.25 -14.53 13.04
C ARG A 23 5.54 -13.88 11.68
N LYS A 24 6.74 -13.31 11.51
CA LYS A 24 7.19 -12.71 10.25
C LYS A 24 7.25 -13.76 9.14
N ILE A 25 7.86 -14.92 9.42
CA ILE A 25 7.96 -16.03 8.48
C ILE A 25 6.58 -16.54 8.07
N LYS A 26 5.67 -16.72 9.03
CA LYS A 26 4.32 -17.20 8.74
C LYS A 26 3.57 -16.26 7.80
N ALA A 27 3.57 -14.98 8.04
CA ALA A 27 2.82 -14.04 7.21
C ALA A 27 3.42 -13.84 5.81
N LEU A 28 4.75 -13.93 5.68
CA LEU A 28 5.37 -13.95 4.35
C LEU A 28 4.97 -15.24 3.60
N SER A 29 4.88 -16.36 4.32
CA SER A 29 4.36 -17.62 3.76
C SER A 29 2.89 -17.48 3.35
N ASP A 30 2.04 -16.92 4.21
CA ASP A 30 0.61 -16.71 3.93
C ASP A 30 0.41 -15.76 2.76
N PHE A 31 1.19 -14.67 2.69
CA PHE A 31 1.19 -13.74 1.56
C PHE A 31 1.58 -14.44 0.24
N ASN A 32 2.67 -15.22 0.25
CA ASN A 32 3.11 -15.95 -0.94
C ASN A 32 2.08 -17.01 -1.37
N ASN A 33 1.43 -17.68 -0.42
CA ASN A 33 0.35 -18.63 -0.70
C ASN A 33 -0.86 -17.92 -1.32
N ALA A 34 -1.26 -16.76 -0.79
CA ALA A 34 -2.31 -15.95 -1.37
C ALA A 34 -1.97 -15.56 -2.81
N LEU A 35 -0.77 -15.00 -3.05
CA LEU A 35 -0.31 -14.66 -4.40
C LEU A 35 -0.29 -15.87 -5.35
N GLY A 36 0.12 -17.04 -4.86
CA GLY A 36 0.15 -18.28 -5.62
C GLY A 36 -1.24 -18.81 -6.01
N SER A 37 -2.28 -18.44 -5.26
CA SER A 37 -3.68 -18.83 -5.54
C SER A 37 -4.38 -17.93 -6.55
N LEU A 38 -3.83 -16.75 -6.85
CA LEU A 38 -4.44 -15.79 -7.75
C LEU A 38 -4.19 -16.16 -9.22
N LYS A 39 -5.17 -15.86 -10.06
CA LYS A 39 -5.09 -16.07 -11.51
C LYS A 39 -4.40 -14.89 -12.20
N LYS A 40 -3.63 -15.16 -13.26
CA LYS A 40 -3.11 -14.09 -14.13
C LYS A 40 -4.24 -13.19 -14.62
N GLY A 41 -3.98 -11.89 -14.70
CA GLY A 41 -4.97 -10.87 -15.06
C GLY A 41 -5.90 -10.44 -13.93
N SER A 42 -5.79 -11.05 -12.73
CA SER A 42 -6.52 -10.59 -11.53
C SER A 42 -6.11 -9.17 -11.15
N LEU A 43 -7.05 -8.39 -10.64
CA LEU A 43 -6.79 -7.04 -10.13
C LEU A 43 -6.18 -7.10 -8.74
N VAL A 44 -5.03 -6.45 -8.60
CA VAL A 44 -4.33 -6.22 -7.33
C VAL A 44 -4.21 -4.72 -7.09
N ILE A 45 -4.42 -4.28 -5.87
CA ILE A 45 -4.22 -2.88 -5.46
C ILE A 45 -3.04 -2.82 -4.49
N ASP A 46 -2.09 -1.92 -4.79
CA ASP A 46 -0.90 -1.63 -3.98
C ASP A 46 -0.98 -0.19 -3.47
N ALA A 47 -1.60 0.01 -2.31
CA ALA A 47 -1.68 1.30 -1.64
C ALA A 47 -0.41 1.51 -0.79
N GLY A 48 0.34 2.56 -1.11
CA GLY A 48 1.69 2.80 -0.61
C GLY A 48 2.72 1.97 -1.39
N ALA A 49 2.74 2.18 -2.71
CA ALA A 49 3.61 1.41 -3.61
C ALA A 49 5.09 1.77 -3.51
N ASN A 50 5.40 2.97 -3.00
CA ASN A 50 6.75 3.52 -2.89
C ASN A 50 7.54 3.33 -4.19
N VAL A 51 8.78 2.86 -4.14
CA VAL A 51 9.64 2.59 -5.32
C VAL A 51 9.24 1.31 -6.08
N GLY A 52 8.08 0.74 -5.82
CA GLY A 52 7.48 -0.34 -6.62
C GLY A 52 7.97 -1.74 -6.33
N GLU A 53 8.50 -2.03 -5.14
CA GLU A 53 8.97 -3.37 -4.79
C GLU A 53 7.85 -4.43 -4.92
N PHE A 54 6.71 -4.20 -4.26
CA PHE A 54 5.56 -5.11 -4.36
C PHE A 54 4.88 -5.01 -5.72
N THR A 55 4.73 -3.80 -6.25
CA THR A 55 4.16 -3.56 -7.59
C THR A 55 4.85 -4.42 -8.65
N LYS A 56 6.20 -4.47 -8.65
CA LYS A 56 6.97 -5.30 -9.59
C LYS A 56 6.67 -6.79 -9.40
N ILE A 57 6.64 -7.28 -8.16
CA ILE A 57 6.29 -8.68 -7.86
C ILE A 57 4.90 -9.04 -8.41
N PHE A 58 3.93 -8.15 -8.26
CA PHE A 58 2.57 -8.37 -8.74
C PHE A 58 2.52 -8.40 -10.28
N LEU A 59 3.21 -7.48 -10.94
CA LEU A 59 3.30 -7.43 -12.41
C LEU A 59 4.01 -8.66 -12.98
N ASP A 60 5.10 -9.11 -12.36
CA ASP A 60 5.84 -10.32 -12.79
C ASP A 60 5.00 -11.59 -12.68
N LYS A 61 4.01 -11.61 -11.79
CA LYS A 61 3.02 -12.69 -11.71
C LYS A 61 1.90 -12.55 -12.74
N GLY A 62 1.89 -11.49 -13.53
CA GLY A 62 0.92 -11.23 -14.59
C GLY A 62 -0.41 -10.65 -14.07
N PHE A 63 -0.42 -9.96 -12.94
CA PHE A 63 -1.61 -9.30 -12.42
C PHE A 63 -1.78 -7.92 -13.05
N LYS A 64 -3.02 -7.42 -13.08
CA LYS A 64 -3.32 -5.99 -13.28
C LYS A 64 -3.08 -5.30 -11.95
N VAL A 65 -2.33 -4.21 -11.94
CA VAL A 65 -1.97 -3.52 -10.69
C VAL A 65 -2.43 -2.07 -10.75
N HIS A 66 -3.20 -1.66 -9.75
CA HIS A 66 -3.44 -0.25 -9.45
C HIS A 66 -2.55 0.12 -8.25
N ALA A 67 -1.54 0.93 -8.49
CA ALA A 67 -0.57 1.36 -7.51
C ALA A 67 -0.84 2.82 -7.10
N PHE A 68 -0.76 3.12 -5.81
CA PHE A 68 -0.93 4.46 -5.25
C PHE A 68 0.34 4.86 -4.52
N GLU A 69 0.93 5.97 -4.92
CA GLU A 69 2.13 6.52 -4.29
C GLU A 69 2.14 8.05 -4.41
N PRO A 70 2.05 8.77 -3.28
CA PRO A 70 1.94 10.23 -3.28
C PRO A 70 3.27 10.98 -3.37
N ASP A 71 4.41 10.33 -3.09
CA ASP A 71 5.69 11.04 -3.13
C ASP A 71 6.03 11.48 -4.55
N THR A 72 6.79 12.56 -4.70
CA THR A 72 7.18 13.10 -6.01
C THR A 72 8.41 12.42 -6.61
N ILE A 73 9.12 11.61 -5.84
CA ILE A 73 10.38 10.96 -6.26
C ILE A 73 10.20 9.46 -6.47
N ALA A 74 9.49 8.79 -5.56
CA ALA A 74 9.27 7.36 -5.61
C ALA A 74 8.59 6.86 -6.91
N PRO A 75 7.58 7.56 -7.49
CA PRO A 75 6.92 7.15 -8.72
C PRO A 75 7.86 7.01 -9.92
N GLU A 76 8.88 7.85 -10.04
CA GLU A 76 9.84 7.76 -11.14
C GLU A 76 10.68 6.47 -11.08
N GLU A 77 11.09 6.06 -9.88
CA GLU A 77 11.79 4.82 -9.69
C GLU A 77 10.86 3.60 -9.90
N LEU A 78 9.61 3.70 -9.43
CA LEU A 78 8.58 2.70 -9.66
C LEU A 78 8.34 2.50 -11.17
N LYS A 79 8.18 3.58 -11.94
CA LYS A 79 7.99 3.52 -13.40
C LYS A 79 9.16 2.81 -14.08
N LYS A 80 10.40 3.14 -13.71
CA LYS A 80 11.61 2.48 -14.23
C LYS A 80 11.63 1.00 -13.90
N LYS A 81 11.42 0.65 -12.63
CA LYS A 81 11.43 -0.73 -12.14
C LYS A 81 10.35 -1.60 -12.80
N CYS A 82 9.18 -1.03 -13.03
CA CYS A 82 8.03 -1.73 -13.63
C CYS A 82 8.01 -1.67 -15.17
N GLU A 83 9.05 -1.10 -15.81
CA GLU A 83 9.22 -1.06 -17.26
C GLU A 83 7.97 -0.52 -18.01
N MET A 84 7.26 0.43 -17.40
CA MET A 84 6.01 1.02 -17.94
C MET A 84 5.01 -0.05 -18.40
N SER A 85 4.87 -1.12 -17.62
CA SER A 85 3.97 -2.23 -17.93
C SER A 85 2.55 -1.75 -18.26
N LYS A 86 1.96 -2.28 -19.34
CA LYS A 86 0.56 -1.98 -19.71
C LYS A 86 -0.47 -2.50 -18.67
N GLN A 87 -0.04 -3.36 -17.75
CA GLN A 87 -0.86 -3.87 -16.66
C GLN A 87 -0.79 -3.00 -15.40
N LEU A 88 0.02 -1.93 -15.40
CA LEU A 88 0.15 -0.96 -14.32
C LEU A 88 -0.73 0.26 -14.60
N THR A 89 -1.55 0.60 -13.61
CA THR A 89 -2.18 1.93 -13.46
C THR A 89 -1.59 2.58 -12.23
N LEU A 90 -0.77 3.61 -12.42
CA LEU A 90 -0.14 4.34 -11.33
C LEU A 90 -0.94 5.61 -11.03
N HIS A 91 -1.31 5.77 -9.78
CA HIS A 91 -1.95 6.96 -9.22
C HIS A 91 -0.94 7.66 -8.31
N GLU A 92 -0.48 8.84 -8.71
CA GLU A 92 0.49 9.63 -7.95
C GLU A 92 -0.22 10.48 -6.89
N VAL A 93 -1.00 9.80 -6.04
CA VAL A 93 -1.83 10.37 -4.96
C VAL A 93 -1.79 9.48 -3.73
N ALA A 94 -2.06 10.06 -2.57
CA ALA A 94 -2.29 9.28 -1.35
C ALA A 94 -3.72 8.76 -1.31
N VAL A 95 -3.93 7.71 -0.52
CA VAL A 95 -5.26 7.19 -0.22
C VAL A 95 -5.67 7.59 1.20
N GLY A 96 -6.93 8.00 1.36
CA GLY A 96 -7.52 8.42 2.63
C GLY A 96 -9.02 8.19 2.64
N LEU A 97 -9.74 8.88 3.54
CA LEU A 97 -11.20 8.77 3.67
C LEU A 97 -11.97 9.93 3.05
N LYS A 98 -11.27 10.86 2.40
CA LYS A 98 -11.86 12.02 1.70
C LYS A 98 -10.89 12.59 0.69
N ASN A 99 -11.42 13.31 -0.29
CA ASN A 99 -10.61 14.07 -1.25
C ASN A 99 -10.14 15.37 -0.59
N GLU A 100 -8.83 15.52 -0.42
CA GLU A 100 -8.22 16.72 0.16
C GLU A 100 -6.76 16.89 -0.25
N PHE A 101 -6.16 18.06 0.02
CA PHE A 101 -4.72 18.23 0.01
C PHE A 101 -4.17 18.07 1.42
N HIS A 102 -3.06 17.38 1.56
CA HIS A 102 -2.44 17.11 2.85
C HIS A 102 -0.92 17.23 2.79
N LYS A 103 -0.29 17.40 3.94
CA LYS A 103 1.17 17.38 4.05
C LYS A 103 1.67 15.96 4.21
N LEU A 104 2.55 15.53 3.31
CA LEU A 104 3.33 14.31 3.46
C LEU A 104 4.67 14.68 4.12
N TYR A 105 4.84 14.26 5.37
CA TYR A 105 6.07 14.50 6.14
C TYR A 105 7.12 13.45 5.78
N ARG A 106 8.27 13.89 5.31
CA ARG A 106 9.37 13.02 4.92
C ARG A 106 10.19 12.58 6.13
N TYR A 107 10.80 11.42 6.04
CA TYR A 107 11.64 10.93 7.12
C TYR A 107 12.85 11.86 7.34
N ARG A 108 13.32 11.95 8.60
CA ARG A 108 14.39 12.89 9.01
C ARG A 108 15.71 12.74 8.23
N LYS A 109 15.98 11.56 7.66
CA LYS A 109 17.17 11.27 6.85
C LYS A 109 16.84 11.22 5.36
N PHE A 110 15.82 11.95 4.95
CA PHE A 110 15.44 12.05 3.56
C PHE A 110 16.58 12.63 2.72
N ASP A 111 16.86 12.00 1.59
CA ASP A 111 17.87 12.38 0.61
C ASP A 111 17.22 12.35 -0.78
N GLU A 112 17.11 13.50 -1.41
CA GLU A 112 16.48 13.65 -2.73
C GLU A 112 17.16 12.82 -3.83
N SER A 113 18.46 12.54 -3.67
CA SER A 113 19.21 11.72 -4.62
C SER A 113 18.94 10.22 -4.49
N ASN A 114 18.27 9.81 -3.40
CA ASN A 114 17.99 8.42 -3.11
C ASN A 114 16.47 8.15 -3.01
N PRO A 115 15.83 7.63 -4.05
CA PRO A 115 14.39 7.34 -4.03
C PRO A 115 13.93 6.44 -2.89
N TYR A 116 14.82 5.57 -2.39
CA TYR A 116 14.52 4.69 -1.25
C TYR A 116 14.43 5.42 0.09
N SER A 117 14.88 6.68 0.16
CA SER A 117 14.76 7.50 1.36
C SER A 117 13.33 8.01 1.61
N THR A 118 12.41 7.81 0.66
CA THR A 118 10.98 8.12 0.79
C THR A 118 10.26 7.14 1.72
N GLN A 119 10.85 5.98 1.99
CA GLN A 119 10.31 4.99 2.92
C GLN A 119 10.13 5.59 4.32
N GLY A 120 8.94 5.39 4.91
CA GLY A 120 8.59 5.97 6.22
C GLY A 120 8.12 7.42 6.16
N SER A 121 7.85 7.99 4.97
CA SER A 121 7.07 9.21 4.82
C SER A 121 5.63 8.97 5.28
N SER A 122 5.02 9.92 5.99
CA SER A 122 3.72 9.72 6.63
C SER A 122 2.88 10.98 6.57
N LEU A 123 1.56 10.80 6.51
CA LEU A 123 0.60 11.89 6.71
C LEU A 123 0.54 12.36 8.17
N LEU A 124 1.08 11.59 9.10
CA LEU A 124 1.03 11.84 10.53
C LEU A 124 2.26 12.59 11.03
N ASP A 125 2.08 13.81 11.50
CA ASP A 125 3.17 14.70 11.96
C ASP A 125 3.95 14.14 13.15
N TYR A 126 3.33 13.38 14.05
CA TYR A 126 3.97 12.90 15.30
C TYR A 126 5.16 11.94 15.08
N ARG A 127 5.21 11.25 13.95
CA ARG A 127 6.34 10.39 13.59
C ARG A 127 7.56 11.17 13.17
N SER A 128 7.41 12.44 13.00
CA SER A 128 8.30 13.31 12.23
C SER A 128 9.27 14.15 13.06
N GLY A 129 8.97 14.49 14.32
CA GLY A 129 9.78 15.42 15.12
C GLY A 129 9.68 16.87 14.62
N LYS A 130 10.17 17.82 15.40
CA LYS A 130 10.10 19.25 15.06
C LYS A 130 10.91 19.56 13.79
N ASN A 131 10.36 20.41 12.90
CA ASN A 131 11.00 20.94 11.68
C ASN A 131 11.37 19.90 10.62
N LYS A 132 10.43 19.07 10.18
CA LYS A 132 10.66 18.16 9.06
C LYS A 132 10.26 18.73 7.72
N PRO A 133 10.99 18.36 6.65
CA PRO A 133 10.55 18.66 5.31
C PRO A 133 9.23 17.94 5.03
N PHE A 134 8.31 18.64 4.41
CA PHE A 134 7.06 18.09 3.90
C PHE A 134 6.85 18.54 2.46
N ILE A 135 6.03 17.80 1.75
CA ILE A 135 5.47 18.20 0.46
C ILE A 135 3.94 18.22 0.58
N GLU A 136 3.28 19.05 -0.22
CA GLU A 136 1.82 18.98 -0.37
C GLU A 136 1.48 17.93 -1.41
N ILE A 137 0.52 17.07 -1.08
CA ILE A 137 0.08 15.97 -1.91
C ILE A 137 -1.44 15.94 -1.97
N GLU A 138 -1.95 15.37 -3.06
CA GLU A 138 -3.36 15.04 -3.18
C GLU A 138 -3.66 13.74 -2.44
N VAL A 139 -4.76 13.74 -1.69
CA VAL A 139 -5.35 12.55 -1.04
C VAL A 139 -6.70 12.31 -1.70
N ILE A 140 -6.97 11.09 -2.10
CA ILE A 140 -8.28 10.70 -2.65
C ILE A 140 -9.10 9.93 -1.63
N ASP A 141 -10.43 10.02 -1.75
CA ASP A 141 -11.33 9.10 -1.05
C ASP A 141 -11.19 7.70 -1.64
N PHE A 142 -10.45 6.86 -0.90
CA PHE A 142 -10.16 5.51 -1.32
C PHE A 142 -11.40 4.61 -1.29
N ILE A 143 -12.35 4.91 -0.43
CA ILE A 143 -13.60 4.17 -0.34
C ILE A 143 -14.44 4.41 -1.60
N GLU A 144 -14.60 5.66 -2.00
CA GLU A 144 -15.26 6.03 -3.24
C GLU A 144 -14.57 5.39 -4.46
N TYR A 145 -13.24 5.34 -4.46
CA TYR A 145 -12.46 4.65 -5.48
C TYR A 145 -12.78 3.16 -5.55
N LEU A 146 -12.80 2.45 -4.40
CA LEU A 146 -13.12 1.03 -4.33
C LEU A 146 -14.56 0.72 -4.75
N GLU A 147 -15.51 1.60 -4.42
CA GLU A 147 -16.92 1.45 -4.82
C GLU A 147 -17.09 1.51 -6.33
N LYS A 148 -16.37 2.40 -7.01
CA LYS A 148 -16.42 2.59 -8.47
C LYS A 148 -15.79 1.44 -9.26
N LEU A 149 -14.96 0.63 -8.66
CA LEU A 149 -14.37 -0.53 -9.32
C LEU A 149 -15.43 -1.58 -9.62
N THR A 150 -15.51 -2.04 -10.85
CA THR A 150 -16.38 -3.13 -11.29
C THR A 150 -15.75 -4.50 -11.10
N ASP A 151 -14.43 -4.58 -11.20
CA ASP A 151 -13.67 -5.81 -11.05
C ASP A 151 -13.58 -6.22 -9.57
N LYS A 152 -13.59 -7.53 -9.33
CA LYS A 152 -13.22 -8.06 -8.01
C LYS A 152 -11.74 -7.82 -7.76
N ILE A 153 -11.42 -7.38 -6.55
CA ILE A 153 -10.06 -7.16 -6.10
C ILE A 153 -9.53 -8.48 -5.54
N ALA A 154 -8.53 -9.04 -6.22
CA ALA A 154 -7.94 -10.30 -5.80
C ALA A 154 -7.05 -10.13 -4.56
N LEU A 155 -6.34 -9.01 -4.47
CA LEU A 155 -5.54 -8.64 -3.30
C LEU A 155 -5.51 -7.12 -3.16
N LEU A 156 -5.73 -6.65 -1.94
CA LEU A 156 -5.51 -5.27 -1.53
C LEU A 156 -4.35 -5.24 -0.54
N LYS A 157 -3.22 -4.63 -0.92
CA LYS A 157 -2.13 -4.28 0.01
C LYS A 157 -2.34 -2.85 0.48
N ILE A 158 -2.21 -2.61 1.79
CA ILE A 158 -2.25 -1.28 2.40
C ILE A 158 -1.01 -1.12 3.28
N ASP A 159 -0.17 -0.17 2.92
CA ASP A 159 1.05 0.19 3.64
C ASP A 159 1.31 1.69 3.41
N ILE A 160 0.55 2.51 4.12
CA ILE A 160 0.44 3.95 3.90
C ILE A 160 0.92 4.80 5.08
N GLU A 161 1.50 4.11 6.07
CA GLU A 161 2.16 4.74 7.22
C GLU A 161 1.24 5.62 8.09
N GLY A 162 -0.03 5.16 8.33
CA GLY A 162 -0.80 5.77 9.40
C GLY A 162 -2.33 5.75 9.36
N SER A 163 -2.97 5.51 8.22
CA SER A 163 -4.44 5.53 8.12
C SER A 163 -5.06 4.17 7.79
N GLU A 164 -4.29 3.10 7.93
CA GLU A 164 -4.68 1.74 7.54
C GLU A 164 -5.93 1.28 8.28
N ILE A 165 -5.97 1.52 9.60
CA ILE A 165 -7.08 1.07 10.46
C ILE A 165 -8.38 1.77 10.10
N ASP A 166 -8.33 3.06 9.83
CA ASP A 166 -9.52 3.85 9.50
C ASP A 166 -10.10 3.41 8.15
N ILE A 167 -9.24 3.17 7.16
CA ILE A 167 -9.63 2.62 5.84
C ILE A 167 -10.25 1.22 6.01
N LEU A 168 -9.62 0.34 6.81
CA LEU A 168 -10.14 -1.01 7.04
C LEU A 168 -11.51 -1.00 7.72
N ASN A 169 -11.69 -0.17 8.74
CA ASN A 169 -12.98 -0.02 9.41
C ASN A 169 -14.04 0.41 8.40
N ARG A 170 -13.73 1.39 7.56
CA ARG A 170 -14.68 1.89 6.57
C ARG A 170 -15.01 0.86 5.48
N ILE A 171 -14.02 0.06 5.05
CA ILE A 171 -14.24 -1.09 4.14
C ILE A 171 -15.24 -2.08 4.75
N ILE A 172 -15.11 -2.37 6.06
CA ILE A 172 -15.98 -3.29 6.78
C ILE A 172 -17.39 -2.70 6.95
N ASP A 173 -17.49 -1.45 7.40
CA ASP A 173 -18.76 -0.77 7.64
C ASP A 173 -19.65 -0.70 6.39
N LEU A 174 -19.04 -0.63 5.21
CA LEU A 174 -19.73 -0.56 3.92
C LEU A 174 -19.79 -1.90 3.17
N ASP A 175 -19.43 -3.00 3.83
CA ASP A 175 -19.46 -4.33 3.22
C ASP A 175 -18.56 -4.49 1.97
N LEU A 176 -17.60 -3.60 1.75
CA LEU A 176 -16.72 -3.61 0.57
C LEU A 176 -15.74 -4.79 0.58
N GLN A 177 -15.47 -5.38 1.75
CA GLN A 177 -14.67 -6.60 1.86
C GLN A 177 -15.25 -7.75 1.04
N LYS A 178 -16.53 -7.74 0.70
CA LYS A 178 -17.17 -8.74 -0.18
C LYS A 178 -16.63 -8.72 -1.62
N LYS A 179 -16.02 -7.59 -2.03
CA LYS A 179 -15.36 -7.44 -3.34
C LYS A 179 -13.88 -7.84 -3.31
N ILE A 180 -13.31 -8.12 -2.13
CA ILE A 180 -11.87 -8.31 -1.94
C ILE A 180 -11.60 -9.74 -1.47
N ASN A 181 -10.71 -10.47 -2.14
CA ASN A 181 -10.39 -11.85 -1.73
C ASN A 181 -9.38 -11.87 -0.58
N TYR A 182 -8.34 -11.04 -0.66
CA TYR A 182 -7.29 -10.95 0.36
C TYR A 182 -6.97 -9.50 0.68
N ILE A 183 -6.78 -9.20 1.95
CA ILE A 183 -6.24 -7.91 2.42
C ILE A 183 -4.94 -8.16 3.16
N PHE A 184 -3.90 -7.49 2.73
CA PHE A 184 -2.58 -7.48 3.38
C PHE A 184 -2.29 -6.07 3.89
N VAL A 185 -1.97 -5.95 5.18
CA VAL A 185 -1.69 -4.67 5.84
C VAL A 185 -0.35 -4.75 6.54
N GLU A 186 0.48 -3.73 6.35
CA GLU A 186 1.79 -3.61 7.00
C GLU A 186 1.79 -2.51 8.09
#